data_71bb46c598f49868cb0e5f50e31445b9
#
_entry.id   71bb46c598f49868cb0e5f50e31445b9
#
_cell.length_a   1.000
_cell.length_b   1.000
_cell.length_c   1.000
_cell.angle_alpha   90.00
_cell.angle_beta   90.00
_cell.angle_gamma   90.00
#
_symmetry.space_group_name_H-M   'P 1'
#
loop_
_entity.id
_entity.type
_entity.pdbx_description
1 polymer ?
#
loop_
_entity_poly.entity_id
_entity_poly.type
_entity_poly.pdbx_seq_one_letter_code
_entity_poly.pdbx_strand_id
1 'polypeptide(L)'
;LKKAATFDRLNRAISLFRERDFPIVFLRLAFDHSYANQPKLSPVFGKANEFGILKANEWSTEFHASVDFRHSDLVIQKQRVSAFYDTALATLLRNMGVSHVFITGVATDLAVEAAARDAHDRDFSVTVIADACAAATEQDHARSLLFLPKIGSVMTVDELQLP
;
A
#
# COMPACT_ATOMS: atom_id res chain seq x y z
N LEU A 1 12.56 -17.45 2.88
CA LEU A 1 12.70 -17.00 4.27
C LEU A 1 12.36 -15.51 4.44
N LYS A 2 12.92 -14.59 3.62
CA LYS A 2 12.66 -13.14 3.76
C LYS A 2 11.19 -12.74 3.48
N LYS A 3 10.56 -13.31 2.44
CA LYS A 3 9.14 -13.02 2.13
C LYS A 3 8.19 -13.43 3.27
N ALA A 4 8.42 -14.59 3.89
CA ALA A 4 7.62 -15.03 5.04
C ALA A 4 7.72 -14.03 6.21
N ALA A 5 8.94 -13.59 6.53
CA ALA A 5 9.15 -12.59 7.58
C ALA A 5 8.42 -11.26 7.32
N THR A 6 8.36 -10.80 6.06
CA THR A 6 7.60 -9.59 5.71
C THR A 6 6.10 -9.75 5.96
N PHE A 7 5.52 -10.91 5.61
CA PHE A 7 4.10 -11.17 5.92
C PHE A 7 3.84 -11.26 7.43
N ASP A 8 4.74 -11.87 8.20
CA ASP A 8 4.61 -11.94 9.66
C ASP A 8 4.63 -10.52 10.27
N ARG A 9 5.52 -9.65 9.81
CA ARG A 9 5.58 -8.24 10.23
C ARG A 9 4.35 -7.45 9.81
N LEU A 10 3.87 -7.63 8.57
CA LEU A 10 2.64 -7.01 8.08
C LEU A 10 1.43 -7.41 8.94
N ASN A 11 1.26 -8.71 9.18
CA ASN A 11 0.14 -9.21 9.99
C ASN A 11 0.22 -8.75 11.45
N ARG A 12 1.44 -8.65 12.02
CA ARG A 12 1.63 -8.07 13.34
C ARG A 12 1.22 -6.60 13.38
N ALA A 13 1.60 -5.80 12.37
CA ALA A 13 1.14 -4.41 12.26
C ALA A 13 -0.40 -4.36 12.19
N ILE A 14 -1.02 -5.15 11.30
CA ILE A 14 -2.47 -5.24 11.18
C ILE A 14 -3.13 -5.55 12.53
N SER A 15 -2.62 -6.53 13.29
CA SER A 15 -3.15 -6.89 14.60
C SER A 15 -3.07 -5.73 15.60
N LEU A 16 -1.93 -5.03 15.67
CA LEU A 16 -1.73 -3.90 16.58
C LEU A 16 -2.74 -2.75 16.31
N PHE A 17 -3.05 -2.50 15.04
CA PHE A 17 -4.03 -1.49 14.65
C PHE A 17 -5.46 -1.95 14.96
N ARG A 18 -5.80 -3.21 14.71
CA ARG A 18 -7.12 -3.78 15.02
C ARG A 18 -7.41 -3.81 16.52
N GLU A 19 -6.43 -4.15 17.36
CA GLU A 19 -6.57 -4.16 18.82
C GLU A 19 -6.92 -2.79 19.40
N ARG A 20 -6.71 -1.71 18.64
CA ARG A 20 -7.02 -0.32 19.00
C ARG A 20 -8.19 0.27 18.22
N ASP A 21 -8.92 -0.54 17.49
CA ASP A 21 -10.03 -0.12 16.62
C ASP A 21 -9.63 0.96 15.58
N PHE A 22 -8.35 1.01 15.20
CA PHE A 22 -7.92 1.91 14.13
C PHE A 22 -8.32 1.38 12.76
N PRO A 23 -8.74 2.26 11.83
CA PRO A 23 -9.15 1.85 10.51
C PRO A 23 -7.97 1.27 9.71
N ILE A 24 -8.23 0.15 9.04
CA ILE A 24 -7.30 -0.48 8.12
C ILE A 24 -7.88 -0.39 6.71
N VAL A 25 -7.09 0.12 5.77
CA VAL A 25 -7.49 0.24 4.38
C VAL A 25 -6.55 -0.57 3.50
N PHE A 26 -7.09 -1.57 2.85
CA PHE A 26 -6.38 -2.36 1.86
C PHE A 26 -6.45 -1.70 0.48
N LEU A 27 -5.33 -1.68 -0.22
CA LEU A 27 -5.22 -1.10 -1.55
C LEU A 27 -5.07 -2.22 -2.58
N ARG A 28 -5.99 -2.26 -3.54
CA ARG A 28 -6.01 -3.25 -4.59
C ARG A 28 -5.73 -2.60 -5.94
N LEU A 29 -4.69 -3.02 -6.63
CA LEU A 29 -4.46 -2.62 -8.02
C LEU A 29 -5.30 -3.50 -8.93
N ALA A 30 -6.24 -2.91 -9.67
CA ALA A 30 -7.06 -3.65 -10.61
C ALA A 30 -7.61 -2.75 -11.72
N PHE A 31 -7.71 -3.30 -12.93
CA PHE A 31 -8.33 -2.67 -14.10
C PHE A 31 -9.71 -3.29 -14.36
N ASP A 32 -10.56 -2.58 -15.09
CA ASP A 32 -11.81 -3.17 -15.57
C ASP A 32 -11.57 -4.31 -16.58
N HIS A 33 -12.60 -5.09 -16.85
CA HIS A 33 -12.48 -6.25 -17.74
C HIS A 33 -12.09 -5.88 -19.18
N SER A 34 -12.40 -4.64 -19.62
CA SER A 34 -12.05 -4.12 -20.95
C SER A 34 -10.67 -3.44 -20.99
N TYR A 35 -10.05 -3.25 -19.82
CA TYR A 35 -8.83 -2.43 -19.65
C TYR A 35 -8.97 -0.97 -20.10
N ALA A 36 -10.20 -0.42 -20.13
CA ALA A 36 -10.44 0.98 -20.52
C ALA A 36 -9.73 1.97 -19.58
N ASN A 37 -9.63 1.64 -18.28
CA ASN A 37 -8.97 2.46 -17.25
C ASN A 37 -7.48 2.16 -17.05
N GLN A 38 -6.89 1.26 -17.85
CA GLN A 38 -5.46 0.94 -17.82
C GLN A 38 -4.61 2.12 -18.35
N PRO A 39 -3.52 2.51 -17.71
CA PRO A 39 -2.60 3.52 -18.23
C PRO A 39 -1.73 2.95 -19.36
N LYS A 40 -2.16 3.11 -20.59
CA LYS A 40 -1.53 2.51 -21.79
C LYS A 40 -0.06 2.91 -22.00
N LEU A 41 0.33 4.11 -21.58
CA LEU A 41 1.71 4.61 -21.72
C LEU A 41 2.60 4.29 -20.52
N SER A 42 2.07 3.62 -19.50
CA SER A 42 2.84 3.27 -18.32
C SER A 42 3.83 2.14 -18.60
N PRO A 43 5.13 2.31 -18.32
CA PRO A 43 6.09 1.21 -18.38
C PRO A 43 5.74 0.06 -17.43
N VAL A 44 5.05 0.35 -16.32
CA VAL A 44 4.69 -0.63 -15.29
C VAL A 44 3.43 -1.39 -15.65
N PHE A 45 2.40 -0.71 -16.17
CA PHE A 45 1.06 -1.29 -16.35
C PHE A 45 0.59 -1.34 -17.80
N GLY A 46 1.30 -0.68 -18.73
CA GLY A 46 0.84 -0.49 -20.10
C GLY A 46 0.61 -1.78 -20.90
N LYS A 47 1.20 -2.89 -20.45
CA LYS A 47 1.07 -4.22 -21.08
C LYS A 47 0.16 -5.19 -20.31
N ALA A 48 -0.52 -4.75 -19.26
CA ALA A 48 -1.36 -5.64 -18.46
C ALA A 48 -2.44 -6.35 -19.30
N ASN A 49 -3.01 -5.66 -20.28
CA ASN A 49 -3.99 -6.23 -21.20
C ASN A 49 -3.42 -7.30 -22.13
N GLU A 50 -2.16 -7.17 -22.56
CA GLU A 50 -1.48 -8.17 -23.40
C GLU A 50 -1.26 -9.48 -22.64
N PHE A 51 -0.97 -9.39 -21.34
CA PHE A 51 -0.79 -10.55 -20.47
C PHE A 51 -2.08 -11.05 -19.81
N GLY A 52 -3.20 -10.34 -19.98
CA GLY A 52 -4.48 -10.70 -19.39
C GLY A 52 -4.50 -10.66 -17.85
N ILE A 53 -3.66 -9.82 -17.21
CA ILE A 53 -3.50 -9.75 -15.75
C ILE A 53 -4.11 -8.48 -15.16
N LEU A 54 -4.27 -8.46 -13.84
CA LEU A 54 -4.77 -7.32 -13.07
C LEU A 54 -6.20 -6.89 -13.43
N LYS A 55 -7.03 -7.80 -13.92
CA LYS A 55 -8.48 -7.56 -14.05
C LYS A 55 -9.17 -7.66 -12.69
N ALA A 56 -10.09 -6.77 -12.46
CA ALA A 56 -10.89 -6.78 -11.24
C ALA A 56 -11.62 -8.12 -11.05
N ASN A 57 -11.65 -8.59 -9.82
CA ASN A 57 -12.28 -9.86 -9.41
C ASN A 57 -11.64 -11.13 -10.01
N GLU A 58 -10.40 -11.04 -10.49
CA GLU A 58 -9.63 -12.21 -10.90
C GLU A 58 -8.47 -12.48 -9.92
N TRP A 59 -7.95 -13.70 -9.92
CA TRP A 59 -6.92 -14.16 -8.99
C TRP A 59 -5.69 -13.25 -8.90
N SER A 60 -5.32 -12.59 -10.00
CA SER A 60 -4.16 -11.69 -10.07
C SER A 60 -4.34 -10.39 -9.29
N THR A 61 -5.55 -10.10 -8.82
CA THR A 61 -5.91 -8.93 -8.02
C THR A 61 -6.32 -9.29 -6.59
N GLU A 62 -6.28 -10.56 -6.23
CA GLU A 62 -6.57 -10.99 -4.86
C GLU A 62 -5.43 -10.64 -3.90
N PHE A 63 -5.78 -10.42 -2.65
CA PHE A 63 -4.78 -10.30 -1.60
C PHE A 63 -4.13 -11.66 -1.36
N HIS A 64 -2.82 -11.66 -1.13
CA HIS A 64 -2.09 -12.89 -0.89
C HIS A 64 -2.66 -13.62 0.35
N ALA A 65 -2.80 -14.95 0.26
CA ALA A 65 -3.42 -15.77 1.32
C ALA A 65 -2.72 -15.68 2.70
N SER A 66 -1.45 -15.26 2.73
CA SER A 66 -0.72 -15.03 3.99
C SER A 66 -1.02 -13.67 4.63
N VAL A 67 -1.82 -12.80 4.01
CA VAL A 67 -2.21 -11.50 4.59
C VAL A 67 -3.47 -11.68 5.39
N ASP A 68 -3.50 -11.17 6.63
CA ASP A 68 -4.69 -11.17 7.49
C ASP A 68 -5.73 -10.15 7.00
N PHE A 69 -6.23 -10.39 5.79
CA PHE A 69 -7.34 -9.64 5.20
C PHE A 69 -8.67 -10.25 5.63
N ARG A 70 -9.63 -9.40 6.01
CA ARG A 70 -11.00 -9.79 6.34
C ARG A 70 -11.98 -9.15 5.36
N HIS A 71 -13.06 -9.84 5.02
CA HIS A 71 -14.09 -9.29 4.13
C HIS A 71 -14.76 -8.01 4.66
N SER A 72 -14.67 -7.76 5.96
CA SER A 72 -15.13 -6.52 6.60
C SER A 72 -14.14 -5.36 6.49
N ASP A 73 -12.91 -5.58 6.04
CA ASP A 73 -11.91 -4.52 5.92
C ASP A 73 -12.25 -3.58 4.75
N LEU A 74 -11.85 -2.33 4.90
CA LEU A 74 -12.01 -1.34 3.84
C LEU A 74 -11.05 -1.64 2.69
N VAL A 75 -11.57 -1.61 1.45
CA VAL A 75 -10.77 -1.83 0.24
C VAL A 75 -10.92 -0.65 -0.70
N ILE A 76 -9.82 -0.06 -1.11
CA ILE A 76 -9.77 0.93 -2.18
C ILE A 76 -9.11 0.30 -3.40
N GLN A 77 -9.85 0.26 -4.51
CA GLN A 77 -9.29 -0.15 -5.80
C GLN A 77 -8.60 1.05 -6.46
N LYS A 78 -7.41 0.83 -7.00
CA LYS A 78 -6.64 1.85 -7.70
C LYS A 78 -6.17 1.35 -9.07
N GLN A 79 -5.87 2.28 -9.99
CA GLN A 79 -5.40 1.98 -11.34
C GLN A 79 -4.02 2.60 -11.63
N ARG A 80 -3.40 3.20 -10.62
CA ARG A 80 -2.10 3.89 -10.73
C ARG A 80 -1.17 3.44 -9.62
N VAL A 81 0.08 3.88 -9.68
CA VAL A 81 1.09 3.56 -8.67
C VAL A 81 0.67 4.12 -7.31
N SER A 82 0.31 5.40 -7.26
CA SER A 82 -0.17 6.01 -6.03
C SER A 82 -1.54 5.47 -5.59
N ALA A 83 -1.72 5.37 -4.29
CA ALA A 83 -2.98 5.02 -3.64
C ALA A 83 -4.03 6.14 -3.70
N PHE A 84 -3.57 7.38 -3.82
CA PHE A 84 -4.41 8.57 -3.76
C PHE A 84 -4.86 9.07 -5.12
N TYR A 85 -4.12 8.73 -6.19
CA TYR A 85 -4.43 9.23 -7.53
C TYR A 85 -5.74 8.63 -8.02
N ASP A 86 -6.73 9.50 -8.29
CA ASP A 86 -8.05 9.16 -8.82
C ASP A 86 -8.78 8.08 -7.99
N THR A 87 -8.66 8.19 -6.66
CA THR A 87 -9.35 7.32 -5.70
C THR A 87 -10.05 8.14 -4.62
N ALA A 88 -10.98 7.53 -3.92
CA ALA A 88 -11.66 8.15 -2.78
C ALA A 88 -10.83 8.13 -1.48
N LEU A 89 -9.57 7.66 -1.49
CA LEU A 89 -8.80 7.41 -0.28
C LEU A 89 -8.65 8.65 0.61
N ALA A 90 -8.28 9.79 0.04
CA ALA A 90 -8.11 11.02 0.82
C ALA A 90 -9.41 11.49 1.49
N THR A 91 -10.52 11.41 0.76
CA THR A 91 -11.86 11.76 1.30
C THR A 91 -12.27 10.79 2.41
N LEU A 92 -12.06 9.48 2.19
CA LEU A 92 -12.35 8.45 3.19
C LEU A 92 -11.58 8.69 4.49
N LEU A 93 -10.27 8.90 4.40
CA LEU A 93 -9.41 9.15 5.56
C LEU A 93 -9.83 10.41 6.34
N ARG A 94 -10.12 11.50 5.64
CA ARG A 94 -10.59 12.75 6.27
C ARG A 94 -11.96 12.59 6.94
N ASN A 95 -12.89 11.89 6.32
CA ASN A 95 -14.20 11.62 6.91
C ASN A 95 -14.11 10.76 8.18
N MET A 96 -13.08 9.94 8.30
CA MET A 96 -12.77 9.16 9.51
C MET A 96 -11.95 9.95 10.53
N GLY A 97 -11.62 11.21 10.28
CA GLY A 97 -10.80 12.05 11.18
C GLY A 97 -9.32 11.64 11.23
N VAL A 98 -8.85 10.88 10.23
CA VAL A 98 -7.45 10.44 10.17
C VAL A 98 -6.57 11.61 9.74
N SER A 99 -5.54 11.90 10.53
CA SER A 99 -4.50 12.88 10.22
C SER A 99 -3.11 12.25 10.07
N HIS A 100 -2.93 10.99 10.49
CA HIS A 100 -1.68 10.25 10.40
C HIS A 100 -1.92 8.89 9.73
N VAL A 101 -1.12 8.58 8.73
CA VAL A 101 -1.20 7.31 8.01
C VAL A 101 0.07 6.48 8.21
N PHE A 102 -0.13 5.20 8.48
CA PHE A 102 0.93 4.20 8.53
C PHE A 102 0.87 3.36 7.26
N ILE A 103 1.96 3.32 6.51
CA ILE A 103 1.98 2.73 5.17
C ILE A 103 2.86 1.48 5.17
N THR A 104 2.32 0.40 4.60
CA THR A 104 3.00 -0.89 4.43
C THR A 104 2.75 -1.46 3.05
N GLY A 105 3.45 -2.52 2.69
CA GLY A 105 3.15 -3.35 1.53
C GLY A 105 4.22 -3.39 0.47
N VAL A 106 3.81 -3.69 -0.76
CA VAL A 106 4.69 -3.90 -1.91
C VAL A 106 4.20 -3.09 -3.13
N ALA A 107 5.11 -2.54 -3.91
CA ALA A 107 6.56 -2.49 -3.74
C ALA A 107 6.96 -1.19 -3.04
N THR A 108 8.01 -1.25 -2.20
CA THR A 108 8.49 -0.11 -1.41
C THR A 108 8.84 1.09 -2.30
N ASP A 109 9.56 0.84 -3.39
CA ASP A 109 10.07 1.82 -4.36
C ASP A 109 9.01 2.34 -5.35
N LEU A 110 7.82 1.75 -5.35
CA LEU A 110 6.71 2.15 -6.21
C LEU A 110 5.49 2.57 -5.37
N ALA A 111 4.67 1.60 -4.99
CA ALA A 111 3.36 1.89 -4.37
C ALA A 111 3.49 2.57 -3.00
N VAL A 112 4.43 2.11 -2.15
CA VAL A 112 4.64 2.67 -0.81
C VAL A 112 5.20 4.08 -0.91
N GLU A 113 6.28 4.28 -1.67
CA GLU A 113 6.90 5.60 -1.83
C GLU A 113 5.93 6.59 -2.48
N ALA A 114 5.20 6.20 -3.54
CA ALA A 114 4.21 7.07 -4.18
C ALA A 114 3.07 7.43 -3.22
N ALA A 115 2.57 6.47 -2.43
CA ALA A 115 1.53 6.73 -1.45
C ALA A 115 2.02 7.67 -0.33
N ALA A 116 3.27 7.51 0.13
CA ALA A 116 3.88 8.37 1.15
C ALA A 116 4.02 9.82 0.66
N ARG A 117 4.49 10.03 -0.57
CA ARG A 117 4.59 11.37 -1.21
C ARG A 117 3.21 12.03 -1.33
N ASP A 118 2.25 11.29 -1.86
CA ASP A 118 0.89 11.80 -2.06
C ASP A 118 0.16 12.08 -0.74
N ALA A 119 0.39 11.27 0.30
CA ALA A 119 -0.14 11.53 1.64
C ALA A 119 0.46 12.80 2.24
N HIS A 120 1.80 12.95 2.16
CA HIS A 120 2.52 14.13 2.60
C HIS A 120 1.99 15.40 1.92
N ASP A 121 1.85 15.39 0.59
CA ASP A 121 1.34 16.53 -0.19
C ASP A 121 -0.14 16.86 0.08
N ARG A 122 -0.84 15.99 0.83
CA ARG A 122 -2.24 16.18 1.28
C ARG A 122 -2.35 16.50 2.77
N ASP A 123 -1.25 16.87 3.42
CA ASP A 123 -1.16 17.22 4.85
C ASP A 123 -1.49 16.05 5.81
N PHE A 124 -1.23 14.82 5.39
CA PHE A 124 -1.19 13.69 6.33
C PHE A 124 0.22 13.55 6.92
N SER A 125 0.31 13.32 8.23
CA SER A 125 1.52 12.77 8.82
C SER A 125 1.73 11.34 8.28
N VAL A 126 2.97 10.99 7.97
CA VAL A 126 3.30 9.71 7.34
C VAL A 126 4.31 8.93 8.17
N THR A 127 4.02 7.67 8.40
CA THR A 127 4.98 6.68 8.90
C THR A 127 5.00 5.47 7.98
N VAL A 128 6.17 5.07 7.50
CA VAL A 128 6.35 3.82 6.75
C VAL A 128 6.88 2.75 7.70
N ILE A 129 6.21 1.60 7.74
CA ILE A 129 6.62 0.45 8.54
C ILE A 129 7.55 -0.41 7.67
N ALA A 130 8.85 -0.18 7.79
CA ALA A 130 9.86 -0.65 6.85
C ALA A 130 9.94 -2.18 6.73
N ASP A 131 9.92 -2.90 7.85
CA ASP A 131 10.01 -4.36 7.90
C ASP A 131 8.71 -5.07 7.47
N ALA A 132 7.60 -4.32 7.32
CA ALA A 132 6.35 -4.74 6.70
C ALA A 132 6.24 -4.32 5.22
N CYS A 133 7.34 -3.87 4.62
CA CYS A 133 7.46 -3.50 3.20
C CYS A 133 8.47 -4.40 2.49
N ALA A 134 8.33 -4.54 1.18
CA ALA A 134 9.31 -5.19 0.32
C ALA A 134 9.30 -4.57 -1.09
N ALA A 135 10.43 -4.68 -1.79
CA ALA A 135 10.56 -4.35 -3.21
C ALA A 135 11.06 -5.56 -4.01
N ALA A 136 11.20 -5.39 -5.32
CA ALA A 136 11.72 -6.45 -6.18
C ALA A 136 13.16 -6.85 -5.80
N THR A 137 13.97 -5.87 -5.41
CA THR A 137 15.33 -6.07 -4.91
C THR A 137 15.53 -5.39 -3.55
N GLU A 138 16.50 -5.90 -2.77
CA GLU A 138 16.92 -5.27 -1.52
C GLU A 138 17.49 -3.86 -1.74
N GLN A 139 18.13 -3.65 -2.89
CA GLN A 139 18.69 -2.35 -3.25
C GLN A 139 17.60 -1.31 -3.49
N ASP A 140 16.52 -1.67 -4.19
CA ASP A 140 15.39 -0.78 -4.43
C ASP A 140 14.68 -0.45 -3.11
N HIS A 141 14.46 -1.45 -2.26
CA HIS A 141 13.92 -1.25 -0.92
C HIS A 141 14.77 -0.28 -0.10
N ALA A 142 16.08 -0.54 0.01
CA ALA A 142 17.01 0.29 0.78
C ALA A 142 17.06 1.73 0.25
N ARG A 143 17.06 1.93 -1.07
CA ARG A 143 17.05 3.26 -1.70
C ARG A 143 15.83 4.08 -1.30
N SER A 144 14.65 3.49 -1.32
CA SER A 144 13.42 4.16 -0.87
C SER A 144 13.47 4.52 0.60
N LEU A 145 14.00 3.65 1.45
CA LEU A 145 14.16 3.92 2.89
C LEU A 145 15.14 5.06 3.18
N LEU A 146 16.07 5.38 2.29
CA LEU A 146 16.92 6.58 2.41
C LEU A 146 16.18 7.88 2.05
N PHE A 147 15.17 7.79 1.20
CA PHE A 147 14.39 8.96 0.79
C PHE A 147 13.24 9.27 1.77
N LEU A 148 12.50 8.26 2.20
CA LEU A 148 11.26 8.39 2.97
C LEU A 148 11.39 9.25 4.25
N PRO A 149 12.52 9.23 5.00
CA PRO A 149 12.71 10.10 6.16
C PRO A 149 12.67 11.61 5.87
N LYS A 150 12.70 12.01 4.60
CA LYS A 150 12.58 13.43 4.19
C LYS A 150 11.13 13.94 4.23
N ILE A 151 10.15 13.04 4.19
CA ILE A 151 8.71 13.37 4.09
C ILE A 151 7.87 12.71 5.18
N GLY A 152 8.46 11.92 6.06
CA GLY A 152 7.75 11.24 7.14
C GLY A 152 8.70 10.49 8.05
N SER A 153 8.16 9.57 8.83
CA SER A 153 8.93 8.67 9.68
C SER A 153 9.08 7.29 9.03
N VAL A 154 10.16 6.60 9.36
CA VAL A 154 10.39 5.20 8.98
C VAL A 154 10.67 4.43 10.26
N MET A 155 9.91 3.38 10.52
CA MET A 155 9.97 2.57 11.74
C MET A 155 9.82 1.10 11.39
N THR A 156 10.25 0.22 12.26
CA THR A 156 9.86 -1.19 12.27
C THR A 156 8.57 -1.38 13.06
N VAL A 157 7.91 -2.54 12.90
CA VAL A 157 6.71 -2.87 13.68
C VAL A 157 6.98 -2.83 15.18
N ASP A 158 8.19 -3.24 15.61
CA ASP A 158 8.56 -3.28 17.02
C ASP A 158 8.77 -1.88 17.66
N GLU A 159 9.03 -0.87 16.82
CA GLU A 159 9.20 0.53 17.23
C GLU A 159 7.89 1.32 17.26
N LEU A 160 6.78 0.74 16.78
CA LEU A 160 5.50 1.42 16.73
C LEU A 160 5.00 1.79 18.13
N GLN A 161 4.78 3.08 18.33
CA GLN A 161 4.07 3.63 19.49
C GLN A 161 2.75 4.20 18.98
N LEU A 162 1.70 3.39 19.05
CA LEU A 162 0.36 3.81 18.70
C LEU A 162 -0.29 4.50 19.88
N PRO A 163 -1.00 5.63 19.66
CA PRO A 163 -1.69 6.36 20.71
C PRO A 163 -2.79 5.55 21.39
#